data_6afafd91a1aeae3c63c4b60dd44bac44
#
_entry.id   6afafd91a1aeae3c63c4b60dd44bac44
#
_cell.length_a   1.000
_cell.length_b   1.000
_cell.length_c   1.000
_cell.angle_alpha   90.00
_cell.angle_beta   90.00
_cell.angle_gamma   90.00
#
_symmetry.space_group_name_H-M   'P 1'
#
loop_
_entity.id
_entity.type
_entity.pdbx_description
1 polymer ?
#
loop_
_entity_poly.entity_id
_entity_poly.type
_entity_poly.pdbx_seq_one_letter_code
_entity_poly.pdbx_strand_id
1 'polypeptide(L)'
;MASHSVVVVGAGLAGLDTAAALRGRGYEGRITLVGDEPSGPCDRPPLSKGYLAGTTAAADIALRPPSFYAAQDIQLLSGDRASSVDRERRTVLLESGLRLPYGALVLATGCRPRTLPVPGASLAGVLSLRGLADAEDLRLRLSGPPRSVVVVGAGFIGLEVAATARRLGHDVTVVEAQPRALARALTPRMSARVVAEHRAQGVRVLLGREVSALYGDAENRVQVMELGDGERIAAELVVVGVGVLPNTRLALTADLVVGDGIVVDERLRTEDPDIYAVGDCARFPSPHAGRHIRLESVQNATDQARCVAAAICGEPYAYTAVPWFWSEQYAMRLQMAGLTAAHDETVTVGDPDGGRFSVLCFRAGRLIGVESMNRPADHGIARRLLTTGTQLAPATAREPGFDLKRLPRTPSTAQARPAVHA
;
A
#
# COMPACT_ATOMS: atom_id res chain seq x y z
N MET A 1 -6.05 14.17 33.47
CA MET A 1 -5.10 13.12 33.06
C MET A 1 -5.27 12.65 31.59
N ALA A 2 -6.38 12.91 30.89
CA ALA A 2 -6.56 12.58 29.49
C ALA A 2 -5.73 13.44 28.52
N SER A 3 -5.31 14.64 28.90
CA SER A 3 -4.59 15.60 28.04
C SER A 3 -3.16 15.16 27.63
N HIS A 4 -2.60 14.13 28.26
CA HIS A 4 -1.25 13.63 27.98
C HIS A 4 -1.25 12.15 27.57
N SER A 5 -2.25 11.70 26.81
CA SER A 5 -2.32 10.33 26.28
C SER A 5 -2.64 10.32 24.80
N VAL A 6 -1.94 9.50 24.05
CA VAL A 6 -2.23 9.23 22.63
C VAL A 6 -2.71 7.79 22.49
N VAL A 7 -3.87 7.62 21.87
CA VAL A 7 -4.35 6.30 21.46
C VAL A 7 -4.20 6.20 19.93
N VAL A 8 -3.52 5.17 19.47
CA VAL A 8 -3.34 4.86 18.05
C VAL A 8 -4.11 3.58 17.74
N VAL A 9 -5.13 3.67 16.90
CA VAL A 9 -5.97 2.54 16.50
C VAL A 9 -5.54 2.02 15.13
N GLY A 10 -5.04 0.80 15.12
CA GLY A 10 -4.42 0.13 13.99
C GLY A 10 -2.92 -0.03 14.18
N ALA A 11 -2.48 -1.25 14.50
CA ALA A 11 -1.07 -1.58 14.75
C ALA A 11 -0.30 -1.97 13.48
N GLY A 12 -0.77 -1.58 12.29
CA GLY A 12 0.03 -1.68 11.07
C GLY A 12 1.18 -0.66 11.05
N LEU A 13 1.89 -0.59 9.91
CA LEU A 13 3.06 0.27 9.74
C LEU A 13 2.79 1.75 10.12
N ALA A 14 1.67 2.31 9.63
CA ALA A 14 1.32 3.71 9.91
C ALA A 14 1.14 3.99 11.41
N GLY A 15 0.44 3.10 12.11
CA GLY A 15 0.22 3.27 13.56
C GLY A 15 1.49 3.07 14.38
N LEU A 16 2.26 2.04 14.07
CA LEU A 16 3.53 1.80 14.75
C LEU A 16 4.53 2.93 14.52
N ASP A 17 4.68 3.40 13.27
CA ASP A 17 5.57 4.52 12.95
C ASP A 17 5.09 5.81 13.60
N THR A 18 3.78 6.01 13.79
CA THR A 18 3.24 7.14 14.58
C THR A 18 3.69 7.06 16.03
N ALA A 19 3.51 5.92 16.67
CA ALA A 19 3.91 5.72 18.08
C ALA A 19 5.43 5.89 18.25
N ALA A 20 6.23 5.31 17.34
CA ALA A 20 7.69 5.46 17.34
C ALA A 20 8.14 6.91 17.09
N ALA A 21 7.48 7.62 16.14
CA ALA A 21 7.81 9.00 15.84
C ALA A 21 7.47 9.96 16.97
N LEU A 22 6.40 9.70 17.74
CA LEU A 22 6.07 10.44 18.96
C LEU A 22 7.21 10.31 19.97
N ARG A 23 7.68 9.10 20.26
CA ARG A 23 8.82 8.90 21.18
C ARG A 23 10.11 9.52 20.68
N GLY A 24 10.38 9.38 19.37
CA GLY A 24 11.55 10.00 18.73
C GLY A 24 11.53 11.54 18.77
N ARG A 25 10.38 12.16 19.07
CA ARG A 25 10.20 13.62 19.28
C ARG A 25 10.13 14.01 20.76
N GLY A 26 10.37 13.08 21.68
CA GLY A 26 10.34 13.35 23.11
C GLY A 26 8.94 13.45 23.72
N TYR A 27 7.91 12.88 23.08
CA TYR A 27 6.59 12.84 23.69
C TYR A 27 6.60 11.94 24.94
N GLU A 28 6.36 12.51 26.11
CA GLU A 28 6.44 11.83 27.42
C GLU A 28 5.12 11.20 27.89
N GLY A 29 3.99 11.59 27.28
CA GLY A 29 2.67 11.08 27.63
C GLY A 29 2.49 9.59 27.31
N ARG A 30 1.44 8.98 27.84
CA ARG A 30 1.11 7.57 27.53
C ARG A 30 0.82 7.40 26.06
N ILE A 31 1.38 6.34 25.45
CA ILE A 31 1.06 5.89 24.08
C ILE A 31 0.49 4.49 24.15
N THR A 32 -0.76 4.32 23.68
CA THR A 32 -1.39 3.00 23.55
C THR A 32 -1.63 2.72 22.07
N LEU A 33 -1.02 1.66 21.57
CA LEU A 33 -1.17 1.16 20.18
C LEU A 33 -2.10 -0.06 20.21
N VAL A 34 -3.22 0.02 19.50
CA VAL A 34 -4.27 -1.01 19.47
C VAL A 34 -4.28 -1.70 18.12
N GLY A 35 -4.23 -3.01 18.09
CA GLY A 35 -4.29 -3.84 16.87
C GLY A 35 -5.23 -5.02 17.03
N ASP A 36 -5.94 -5.38 15.96
CA ASP A 36 -6.85 -6.52 15.93
C ASP A 36 -6.15 -7.83 15.52
N GLU A 37 -4.93 -7.77 15.00
CA GLU A 37 -4.13 -8.96 14.67
C GLU A 37 -3.44 -9.53 15.94
N PRO A 38 -3.69 -10.81 16.32
CA PRO A 38 -3.09 -11.41 17.52
C PRO A 38 -1.57 -11.54 17.44
N SER A 39 -1.03 -11.74 16.23
CA SER A 39 0.40 -11.90 15.96
C SER A 39 1.21 -10.61 16.16
N GLY A 40 0.53 -9.48 16.39
CA GLY A 40 1.16 -8.16 16.46
C GLY A 40 1.52 -7.58 15.08
N PRO A 41 2.17 -6.40 15.07
CA PRO A 41 2.49 -5.67 13.85
C PRO A 41 3.48 -6.41 12.94
N CYS A 42 3.08 -6.66 11.68
CA CYS A 42 3.94 -7.31 10.68
C CYS A 42 4.16 -6.44 9.44
N ASP A 43 5.31 -6.64 8.78
CA ASP A 43 5.62 -6.06 7.48
C ASP A 43 4.84 -6.78 6.39
N ARG A 44 4.01 -6.05 5.63
CA ARG A 44 3.10 -6.64 4.64
C ARG A 44 3.72 -6.93 3.27
N PRO A 45 4.70 -6.14 2.75
CA PRO A 45 5.32 -6.43 1.46
C PRO A 45 5.92 -7.83 1.30
N PRO A 46 6.48 -8.50 2.33
CA PRO A 46 6.94 -9.88 2.22
C PRO A 46 5.82 -10.92 2.05
N LEU A 47 4.59 -10.62 2.46
CA LEU A 47 3.47 -11.57 2.51
C LEU A 47 3.08 -12.12 1.13
N SER A 48 3.29 -11.37 0.05
CA SER A 48 3.08 -11.83 -1.34
C SER A 48 4.33 -12.40 -2.01
N LYS A 49 5.50 -12.35 -1.32
CA LYS A 49 6.83 -12.62 -1.86
C LYS A 49 7.57 -13.68 -1.04
N GLY A 50 8.61 -13.27 -0.30
CA GLY A 50 9.50 -14.16 0.44
C GLY A 50 8.80 -14.99 1.51
N TYR A 51 7.83 -14.42 2.23
CA TYR A 51 7.04 -15.15 3.20
C TYR A 51 6.17 -16.21 2.53
N LEU A 52 5.46 -15.84 1.46
CA LEU A 52 4.63 -16.76 0.68
C LEU A 52 5.47 -17.87 0.02
N ALA A 53 6.66 -17.53 -0.44
CA ALA A 53 7.61 -18.47 -1.03
C ALA A 53 8.30 -19.38 0.00
N GLY A 54 8.13 -19.14 1.30
CA GLY A 54 8.78 -19.89 2.36
C GLY A 54 10.26 -19.53 2.57
N THR A 55 10.78 -18.48 1.95
CA THR A 55 12.18 -18.03 2.07
C THR A 55 12.38 -16.99 3.18
N THR A 56 11.32 -16.48 3.77
CA THR A 56 11.31 -15.53 4.89
C THR A 56 10.48 -16.10 6.03
N ALA A 57 11.02 -16.14 7.24
CA ALA A 57 10.29 -16.65 8.40
C ALA A 57 9.31 -15.61 8.98
N ALA A 58 8.31 -16.07 9.75
CA ALA A 58 7.35 -15.17 10.40
C ALA A 58 8.03 -14.18 11.38
N ALA A 59 9.08 -14.60 12.04
CA ALA A 59 9.85 -13.73 12.95
C ALA A 59 10.56 -12.59 12.22
N ASP A 60 10.98 -12.81 10.97
CA ASP A 60 11.72 -11.81 10.17
C ASP A 60 10.80 -10.72 9.59
N ILE A 61 9.49 -10.94 9.61
CA ILE A 61 8.50 -9.95 9.14
C ILE A 61 7.85 -9.17 10.28
N ALA A 62 8.20 -9.43 11.54
CA ALA A 62 7.76 -8.58 12.65
C ALA A 62 8.31 -7.16 12.45
N LEU A 63 7.45 -6.14 12.46
CA LEU A 63 7.88 -4.74 12.28
C LEU A 63 8.85 -4.28 13.37
N ARG A 64 8.67 -4.77 14.59
CA ARG A 64 9.59 -4.53 15.73
C ARG A 64 9.55 -5.73 16.69
N PRO A 65 10.65 -6.06 17.34
CA PRO A 65 10.65 -7.09 18.38
C PRO A 65 9.87 -6.63 19.63
N PRO A 66 9.34 -7.54 20.45
CA PRO A 66 8.60 -7.18 21.68
C PRO A 66 9.36 -6.25 22.61
N SER A 67 10.69 -6.40 22.72
CA SER A 67 11.56 -5.53 23.51
C SER A 67 11.53 -4.06 23.10
N PHE A 68 11.23 -3.77 21.83
CA PHE A 68 11.11 -2.39 21.34
C PHE A 68 9.97 -1.63 22.04
N TYR A 69 8.81 -2.25 22.19
CA TYR A 69 7.65 -1.60 22.79
C TYR A 69 7.91 -1.25 24.26
N ALA A 70 8.53 -2.18 25.02
CA ALA A 70 8.92 -1.93 26.40
C ALA A 70 9.98 -0.83 26.51
N ALA A 71 11.03 -0.87 25.66
CA ALA A 71 12.10 0.13 25.66
C ALA A 71 11.62 1.54 25.27
N GLN A 72 10.56 1.62 24.47
CA GLN A 72 9.97 2.88 24.02
C GLN A 72 8.73 3.29 24.87
N ASP A 73 8.42 2.59 25.96
CA ASP A 73 7.22 2.82 26.78
C ASP A 73 5.95 2.95 25.94
N ILE A 74 5.77 2.06 24.93
CA ILE A 74 4.59 1.97 24.10
C ILE A 74 3.77 0.77 24.56
N GLN A 75 2.55 1.02 25.04
CA GLN A 75 1.62 -0.06 25.38
C GLN A 75 1.00 -0.62 24.10
N LEU A 76 1.38 -1.85 23.72
CA LEU A 76 0.77 -2.57 22.60
C LEU A 76 -0.36 -3.47 23.11
N LEU A 77 -1.56 -3.29 22.56
CA LEU A 77 -2.74 -4.16 22.77
C LEU A 77 -3.02 -4.87 21.45
N SER A 78 -2.63 -6.15 21.36
CA SER A 78 -2.84 -6.99 20.16
C SER A 78 -4.04 -7.91 20.35
N GLY A 79 -4.76 -8.20 19.26
CA GLY A 79 -5.91 -9.10 19.25
C GLY A 79 -7.17 -8.49 19.85
N ASP A 80 -7.21 -7.17 20.05
CA ASP A 80 -8.38 -6.47 20.58
C ASP A 80 -8.77 -5.31 19.64
N ARG A 81 -9.96 -5.38 19.09
CA ARG A 81 -10.43 -4.42 18.09
C ARG A 81 -11.12 -3.23 18.73
N ALA A 82 -10.83 -2.02 18.24
CA ALA A 82 -11.62 -0.84 18.57
C ALA A 82 -13.01 -0.92 17.93
N SER A 83 -14.06 -0.82 18.74
CA SER A 83 -15.46 -0.95 18.34
C SER A 83 -16.16 0.38 18.14
N SER A 84 -15.86 1.39 18.96
CA SER A 84 -16.43 2.74 18.86
C SER A 84 -15.52 3.82 19.46
N VAL A 85 -15.78 5.06 19.08
CA VAL A 85 -15.15 6.26 19.62
C VAL A 85 -16.25 7.18 20.16
N ASP A 86 -16.12 7.58 21.41
CA ASP A 86 -16.95 8.63 22.04
C ASP A 86 -16.13 9.93 22.06
N ARG A 87 -16.48 10.87 21.19
CA ARG A 87 -15.77 12.14 21.02
C ARG A 87 -16.01 13.09 22.22
N GLU A 88 -17.20 13.07 22.79
CA GLU A 88 -17.54 13.94 23.94
C GLU A 88 -16.73 13.53 25.17
N ARG A 89 -16.65 12.21 25.43
CA ARG A 89 -15.88 11.66 26.56
C ARG A 89 -14.41 11.45 26.24
N ARG A 90 -14.02 11.64 24.97
CA ARG A 90 -12.67 11.35 24.47
C ARG A 90 -12.19 9.96 24.86
N THR A 91 -12.97 8.93 24.50
CA THR A 91 -12.65 7.54 24.81
C THR A 91 -12.83 6.64 23.59
N VAL A 92 -11.93 5.66 23.44
CA VAL A 92 -12.06 4.53 22.51
C VAL A 92 -12.53 3.32 23.30
N LEU A 93 -13.57 2.65 22.85
CA LEU A 93 -14.06 1.37 23.38
C LEU A 93 -13.49 0.23 22.55
N LEU A 94 -12.93 -0.79 23.19
CA LEU A 94 -12.48 -2.02 22.57
C LEU A 94 -13.56 -3.11 22.67
N GLU A 95 -13.46 -4.17 21.84
CA GLU A 95 -14.39 -5.31 21.88
C GLU A 95 -14.33 -6.07 23.22
N SER A 96 -13.20 -6.08 23.89
CA SER A 96 -13.06 -6.60 25.27
C SER A 96 -13.84 -5.83 26.33
N GLY A 97 -14.38 -4.66 25.99
CA GLY A 97 -15.02 -3.74 26.94
C GLY A 97 -14.05 -2.72 27.57
N LEU A 98 -12.75 -2.80 27.30
CA LEU A 98 -11.77 -1.83 27.79
C LEU A 98 -12.03 -0.44 27.18
N ARG A 99 -11.99 0.60 28.02
CA ARG A 99 -12.13 2.00 27.59
C ARG A 99 -10.78 2.70 27.71
N LEU A 100 -10.34 3.31 26.63
CA LEU A 100 -9.06 4.01 26.54
C LEU A 100 -9.33 5.52 26.41
N PRO A 101 -9.07 6.33 27.45
CA PRO A 101 -9.15 7.78 27.33
C PRO A 101 -7.98 8.32 26.51
N TYR A 102 -8.24 9.36 25.70
CA TYR A 102 -7.23 10.00 24.86
C TYR A 102 -7.22 11.53 24.99
N GLY A 103 -6.03 12.11 24.89
CA GLY A 103 -5.84 13.53 24.59
C GLY A 103 -5.75 13.76 23.09
N ALA A 104 -5.13 12.80 22.35
CA ALA A 104 -5.17 12.73 20.89
C ALA A 104 -5.45 11.29 20.44
N LEU A 105 -6.23 11.14 19.38
CA LEU A 105 -6.56 9.86 18.74
C LEU A 105 -6.01 9.82 17.32
N VAL A 106 -5.33 8.73 16.96
CA VAL A 106 -4.84 8.51 15.60
C VAL A 106 -5.51 7.27 15.02
N LEU A 107 -6.28 7.45 13.95
CA LEU A 107 -6.92 6.38 13.20
C LEU A 107 -5.96 5.89 12.10
N ALA A 108 -5.35 4.73 12.32
CA ALA A 108 -4.43 4.04 11.41
C ALA A 108 -5.02 2.70 10.95
N THR A 109 -6.33 2.64 10.78
CA THR A 109 -7.14 1.44 10.58
C THR A 109 -6.90 0.74 9.23
N GLY A 110 -6.17 1.36 8.31
CA GLY A 110 -5.77 0.78 7.04
C GLY A 110 -6.95 0.46 6.11
N CYS A 111 -6.84 -0.67 5.41
CA CYS A 111 -7.85 -1.12 4.45
C CYS A 111 -8.03 -2.65 4.51
N ARG A 112 -9.14 -3.13 3.93
CA ARG A 112 -9.47 -4.56 3.77
C ARG A 112 -9.65 -4.91 2.28
N PRO A 113 -9.40 -6.15 1.87
CA PRO A 113 -9.65 -6.60 0.51
C PRO A 113 -11.12 -6.41 0.11
N ARG A 114 -11.34 -6.13 -1.17
CA ARG A 114 -12.67 -6.23 -1.78
C ARG A 114 -13.01 -7.69 -2.00
N THR A 115 -14.24 -8.09 -1.72
CA THR A 115 -14.77 -9.38 -2.09
C THR A 115 -15.14 -9.41 -3.57
N LEU A 116 -15.11 -10.60 -4.17
CA LEU A 116 -15.60 -10.80 -5.52
C LEU A 116 -17.12 -10.96 -5.49
N PRO A 117 -17.91 -10.10 -6.14
CA PRO A 117 -19.37 -10.12 -6.04
C PRO A 117 -20.00 -11.09 -7.06
N VAL A 118 -19.59 -12.37 -7.03
CA VAL A 118 -20.09 -13.41 -7.93
C VAL A 118 -20.53 -14.65 -7.15
N PRO A 119 -21.42 -15.47 -7.70
CA PRO A 119 -21.76 -16.77 -7.11
C PRO A 119 -20.51 -17.62 -6.87
N GLY A 120 -20.46 -18.32 -5.75
CA GLY A 120 -19.34 -19.18 -5.38
C GLY A 120 -18.13 -18.45 -4.77
N ALA A 121 -18.16 -17.14 -4.56
CA ALA A 121 -17.04 -16.39 -3.97
C ALA A 121 -16.71 -16.78 -2.50
N SER A 122 -17.61 -17.52 -1.84
CA SER A 122 -17.41 -18.05 -0.47
C SER A 122 -16.95 -19.51 -0.43
N LEU A 123 -16.69 -20.14 -1.56
CA LEU A 123 -16.19 -21.53 -1.61
C LEU A 123 -14.82 -21.64 -0.93
N ALA A 124 -14.57 -22.78 -0.30
CA ALA A 124 -13.24 -23.06 0.25
C ALA A 124 -12.18 -23.05 -0.87
N GLY A 125 -11.06 -22.39 -0.63
CA GLY A 125 -10.02 -22.16 -1.65
C GLY A 125 -10.18 -20.85 -2.43
N VAL A 126 -11.20 -20.04 -2.14
CA VAL A 126 -11.28 -18.65 -2.59
C VAL A 126 -10.74 -17.75 -1.48
N LEU A 127 -9.58 -17.14 -1.70
CA LEU A 127 -8.82 -16.41 -0.68
C LEU A 127 -8.53 -14.98 -1.13
N SER A 128 -8.25 -14.15 -0.15
CA SER A 128 -7.60 -12.83 -0.37
C SER A 128 -6.30 -12.77 0.43
N LEU A 129 -5.44 -11.81 0.12
CA LEU A 129 -4.18 -11.62 0.85
C LEU A 129 -4.13 -10.21 1.42
N ARG A 130 -4.12 -10.11 2.76
CA ARG A 130 -3.94 -8.83 3.45
C ARG A 130 -3.05 -8.95 4.69
N GLY A 131 -3.34 -9.86 5.60
CA GLY A 131 -2.66 -10.08 6.86
C GLY A 131 -1.81 -11.33 6.89
N LEU A 132 -1.15 -11.58 8.04
CA LEU A 132 -0.30 -12.75 8.22
C LEU A 132 -1.11 -14.05 8.14
N ALA A 133 -2.29 -14.10 8.76
CA ALA A 133 -3.13 -15.29 8.73
C ALA A 133 -3.56 -15.69 7.29
N ASP A 134 -3.88 -14.69 6.44
CA ASP A 134 -4.19 -14.93 5.03
C ASP A 134 -2.97 -15.52 4.29
N ALA A 135 -1.78 -14.96 4.58
CA ALA A 135 -0.54 -15.42 3.97
C ALA A 135 -0.14 -16.84 4.43
N GLU A 136 -0.43 -17.20 5.68
CA GLU A 136 -0.21 -18.55 6.22
C GLU A 136 -1.12 -19.58 5.54
N ASP A 137 -2.42 -19.30 5.44
CA ASP A 137 -3.36 -20.20 4.75
C ASP A 137 -2.97 -20.36 3.27
N LEU A 138 -2.68 -19.26 2.59
CA LEU A 138 -2.24 -19.30 1.19
C LEU A 138 -0.92 -20.05 1.02
N ARG A 139 0.06 -19.87 1.90
CA ARG A 139 1.34 -20.59 1.88
C ARG A 139 1.15 -22.09 2.07
N LEU A 140 0.31 -22.50 3.02
CA LEU A 140 0.00 -23.91 3.23
C LEU A 140 -0.58 -24.57 1.98
N ARG A 141 -1.49 -23.88 1.27
CA ARG A 141 -2.10 -24.38 0.04
C ARG A 141 -1.13 -24.42 -1.14
N LEU A 142 -0.15 -23.50 -1.18
CA LEU A 142 0.87 -23.45 -2.21
C LEU A 142 2.11 -24.33 -1.92
N SER A 143 2.23 -24.91 -0.73
CA SER A 143 3.35 -25.82 -0.41
C SER A 143 3.08 -27.28 -0.84
N GLY A 144 1.92 -27.59 -1.39
CA GLY A 144 1.54 -28.91 -1.90
C GLY A 144 1.97 -29.18 -3.36
N PRO A 145 1.44 -30.26 -3.96
CA PRO A 145 1.70 -30.56 -5.36
C PRO A 145 1.19 -29.45 -6.28
N PRO A 146 1.70 -29.37 -7.53
CA PRO A 146 1.21 -28.44 -8.55
C PRO A 146 -0.31 -28.52 -8.71
N ARG A 147 -0.96 -27.35 -8.78
CA ARG A 147 -2.41 -27.19 -8.96
C ARG A 147 -2.72 -25.99 -9.82
N SER A 148 -3.96 -25.89 -10.30
CA SER A 148 -4.48 -24.75 -11.04
C SER A 148 -4.81 -23.60 -10.10
N VAL A 149 -3.98 -22.54 -10.14
CA VAL A 149 -4.15 -21.33 -9.34
C VAL A 149 -4.68 -20.21 -10.25
N VAL A 150 -5.82 -19.63 -9.89
CA VAL A 150 -6.34 -18.45 -10.59
C VAL A 150 -6.24 -17.23 -9.71
N VAL A 151 -5.59 -16.19 -10.23
CA VAL A 151 -5.52 -14.87 -9.59
C VAL A 151 -6.51 -13.94 -10.27
N VAL A 152 -7.47 -13.41 -9.54
CA VAL A 152 -8.44 -12.44 -10.02
C VAL A 152 -7.96 -11.03 -9.69
N GLY A 153 -7.66 -10.27 -10.73
CA GLY A 153 -7.09 -8.92 -10.65
C GLY A 153 -5.59 -8.88 -10.93
N ALA A 154 -5.19 -8.14 -11.98
CA ALA A 154 -3.81 -7.89 -12.36
C ALA A 154 -3.27 -6.58 -11.73
N GLY A 155 -3.55 -6.35 -10.45
CA GLY A 155 -2.92 -5.33 -9.61
C GLY A 155 -1.55 -5.80 -9.07
N PHE A 156 -0.85 -4.95 -8.30
CA PHE A 156 0.48 -5.28 -7.76
C PHE A 156 0.48 -6.58 -6.95
N ILE A 157 -0.42 -6.70 -5.96
CA ILE A 157 -0.48 -7.88 -5.08
C ILE A 157 -0.86 -9.13 -5.88
N GLY A 158 -1.85 -9.05 -6.78
CA GLY A 158 -2.23 -10.17 -7.61
C GLY A 158 -1.08 -10.70 -8.46
N LEU A 159 -0.33 -9.80 -9.12
CA LEU A 159 0.83 -10.17 -9.94
C LEU A 159 2.01 -10.69 -9.09
N GLU A 160 2.25 -10.16 -7.88
CA GLU A 160 3.26 -10.68 -6.97
C GLU A 160 2.92 -12.11 -6.51
N VAL A 161 1.65 -12.37 -6.17
CA VAL A 161 1.17 -13.72 -5.83
C VAL A 161 1.29 -14.66 -7.03
N ALA A 162 0.88 -14.21 -8.23
CA ALA A 162 1.01 -14.98 -9.46
C ALA A 162 2.48 -15.37 -9.75
N ALA A 163 3.42 -14.40 -9.58
CA ALA A 163 4.83 -14.66 -9.74
C ALA A 163 5.37 -15.67 -8.71
N THR A 164 4.93 -15.57 -7.46
CA THR A 164 5.35 -16.48 -6.39
C THR A 164 4.78 -17.87 -6.60
N ALA A 165 3.49 -18.01 -6.90
CA ALA A 165 2.84 -19.29 -7.17
C ALA A 165 3.46 -19.99 -8.39
N ARG A 166 3.78 -19.23 -9.47
CA ARG A 166 4.44 -19.79 -10.66
C ARG A 166 5.84 -20.32 -10.33
N ARG A 167 6.64 -19.59 -9.54
CA ARG A 167 7.96 -20.06 -9.07
C ARG A 167 7.89 -21.31 -8.19
N LEU A 168 6.79 -21.50 -7.47
CA LEU A 168 6.53 -22.72 -6.68
C LEU A 168 6.07 -23.90 -7.55
N GLY A 169 5.92 -23.73 -8.87
CA GLY A 169 5.61 -24.79 -9.81
C GLY A 169 4.14 -24.97 -10.13
N HIS A 170 3.26 -24.07 -9.67
CA HIS A 170 1.82 -24.15 -9.97
C HIS A 170 1.50 -23.69 -11.40
N ASP A 171 0.37 -24.16 -11.94
CA ASP A 171 -0.20 -23.63 -13.17
C ASP A 171 -1.02 -22.37 -12.85
N VAL A 172 -0.57 -21.20 -13.35
CA VAL A 172 -1.11 -19.92 -12.92
C VAL A 172 -1.81 -19.20 -14.06
N THR A 173 -3.08 -18.86 -13.85
CA THR A 173 -3.85 -17.95 -14.70
C THR A 173 -4.19 -16.68 -13.95
N VAL A 174 -3.93 -15.51 -14.57
CA VAL A 174 -4.36 -14.19 -14.08
C VAL A 174 -5.55 -13.73 -14.93
N VAL A 175 -6.66 -13.38 -14.28
CA VAL A 175 -7.87 -12.84 -14.92
C VAL A 175 -8.05 -11.38 -14.50
N GLU A 176 -8.13 -10.47 -15.47
CA GLU A 176 -8.28 -9.02 -15.25
C GLU A 176 -9.41 -8.47 -16.10
N ALA A 177 -10.36 -7.82 -15.46
CA ALA A 177 -11.52 -7.21 -16.12
C ALA A 177 -11.14 -6.01 -17.02
N GLN A 178 -10.09 -5.28 -16.65
CA GLN A 178 -9.60 -4.17 -17.45
C GLN A 178 -8.80 -4.67 -18.66
N PRO A 179 -8.76 -3.90 -19.77
CA PRO A 179 -8.02 -4.28 -20.96
C PRO A 179 -6.49 -4.27 -20.76
N ARG A 180 -6.01 -3.84 -19.59
CA ARG A 180 -4.60 -3.69 -19.27
C ARG A 180 -4.32 -3.97 -17.79
N ALA A 181 -3.26 -4.72 -17.49
CA ALA A 181 -2.79 -4.91 -16.13
C ALA A 181 -2.30 -3.57 -15.52
N LEU A 182 -2.44 -3.39 -14.21
CA LEU A 182 -1.99 -2.19 -13.49
C LEU A 182 -2.51 -0.88 -14.08
N ALA A 183 -3.70 -0.90 -14.71
CA ALA A 183 -4.24 0.17 -15.55
C ALA A 183 -4.35 1.52 -14.82
N ARG A 184 -4.59 1.51 -13.51
CA ARG A 184 -4.72 2.72 -12.67
C ARG A 184 -3.39 3.31 -12.21
N ALA A 185 -2.30 2.54 -12.29
CA ALA A 185 -1.02 2.88 -11.67
C ALA A 185 0.11 3.11 -12.66
N LEU A 186 0.06 2.47 -13.83
CA LEU A 186 1.17 2.46 -14.80
C LEU A 186 0.74 2.95 -16.18
N THR A 187 1.72 3.46 -16.91
CA THR A 187 1.60 3.75 -18.35
C THR A 187 1.36 2.46 -19.15
N PRO A 188 0.76 2.56 -20.36
CA PRO A 188 0.57 1.39 -21.22
C PRO A 188 1.87 0.64 -21.53
N ARG A 189 2.98 1.36 -21.74
CA ARG A 189 4.27 0.76 -22.05
C ARG A 189 4.82 -0.06 -20.88
N MET A 190 4.78 0.47 -19.68
CA MET A 190 5.25 -0.23 -18.49
C MET A 190 4.36 -1.46 -18.19
N SER A 191 3.05 -1.28 -18.28
CA SER A 191 2.07 -2.37 -18.12
C SER A 191 2.32 -3.51 -19.10
N ALA A 192 2.54 -3.21 -20.39
CA ALA A 192 2.82 -4.22 -21.43
C ALA A 192 4.09 -5.01 -21.11
N ARG A 193 5.16 -4.35 -20.61
CA ARG A 193 6.41 -5.03 -20.24
C ARG A 193 6.21 -5.97 -19.05
N VAL A 194 5.42 -5.57 -18.04
CA VAL A 194 5.09 -6.45 -16.90
C VAL A 194 4.33 -7.68 -17.37
N VAL A 195 3.31 -7.52 -18.20
CA VAL A 195 2.53 -8.64 -18.75
C VAL A 195 3.40 -9.57 -19.60
N ALA A 196 4.28 -9.02 -20.42
CA ALA A 196 5.20 -9.81 -21.25
C ALA A 196 6.11 -10.70 -20.40
N GLU A 197 6.62 -10.18 -19.28
CA GLU A 197 7.43 -10.97 -18.35
C GLU A 197 6.63 -12.11 -17.72
N HIS A 198 5.42 -11.85 -17.20
CA HIS A 198 4.57 -12.90 -16.65
C HIS A 198 4.29 -14.02 -17.67
N ARG A 199 3.99 -13.65 -18.91
CA ARG A 199 3.78 -14.62 -20.00
C ARG A 199 5.04 -15.41 -20.33
N ALA A 200 6.21 -14.75 -20.35
CA ALA A 200 7.50 -15.41 -20.56
C ALA A 200 7.83 -16.43 -19.46
N GLN A 201 7.37 -16.17 -18.23
CA GLN A 201 7.49 -17.09 -17.09
C GLN A 201 6.41 -18.20 -17.09
N GLY A 202 5.53 -18.25 -18.10
CA GLY A 202 4.50 -19.27 -18.26
C GLY A 202 3.20 -18.98 -17.50
N VAL A 203 2.94 -17.75 -17.08
CA VAL A 203 1.64 -17.34 -16.54
C VAL A 203 0.68 -17.04 -17.70
N ARG A 204 -0.51 -17.65 -17.69
CA ARG A 204 -1.60 -17.31 -18.61
C ARG A 204 -2.24 -16.00 -18.15
N VAL A 205 -2.15 -14.93 -18.93
CA VAL A 205 -2.71 -13.61 -18.57
C VAL A 205 -3.88 -13.28 -19.51
N LEU A 206 -5.08 -13.23 -18.95
CA LEU A 206 -6.37 -12.93 -19.61
C LEU A 206 -6.79 -11.50 -19.20
N LEU A 207 -6.70 -10.58 -20.16
CA LEU A 207 -7.08 -9.17 -19.98
C LEU A 207 -8.44 -8.90 -20.65
N GLY A 208 -9.22 -7.95 -20.10
CA GLY A 208 -10.56 -7.65 -20.59
C GLY A 208 -11.56 -8.79 -20.35
N ARG A 209 -11.31 -9.64 -19.33
CA ARG A 209 -12.14 -10.80 -19.02
C ARG A 209 -12.66 -10.70 -17.59
N GLU A 210 -13.96 -10.79 -17.43
CA GLU A 210 -14.64 -10.75 -16.14
C GLU A 210 -14.94 -12.16 -15.65
N VAL A 211 -14.93 -12.35 -14.33
CA VAL A 211 -15.40 -13.57 -13.70
C VAL A 211 -16.90 -13.48 -13.51
N SER A 212 -17.65 -14.52 -13.92
CA SER A 212 -19.10 -14.59 -13.77
C SER A 212 -19.53 -15.49 -12.61
N ALA A 213 -18.84 -16.60 -12.38
CA ALA A 213 -19.16 -17.55 -11.30
C ALA A 213 -17.96 -18.43 -10.93
N LEU A 214 -18.03 -19.00 -9.73
CA LEU A 214 -17.14 -20.05 -9.25
C LEU A 214 -17.98 -21.27 -8.88
N TYR A 215 -17.50 -22.46 -9.25
CA TYR A 215 -18.15 -23.73 -8.97
C TYR A 215 -17.26 -24.60 -8.10
N GLY A 216 -17.86 -25.24 -7.12
CA GLY A 216 -17.18 -26.15 -6.19
C GLY A 216 -17.50 -27.61 -6.42
N ASP A 217 -16.74 -28.47 -5.73
CA ASP A 217 -17.04 -29.91 -5.58
C ASP A 217 -18.11 -30.17 -4.49
N ALA A 218 -18.35 -31.43 -4.20
CA ALA A 218 -19.30 -31.84 -3.17
C ALA A 218 -18.94 -31.39 -1.75
N GLU A 219 -17.66 -31.11 -1.51
CA GLU A 219 -17.10 -30.57 -0.26
C GLU A 219 -17.01 -29.06 -0.23
N ASN A 220 -17.68 -28.36 -1.17
CA ASN A 220 -17.65 -26.90 -1.32
C ASN A 220 -16.24 -26.30 -1.54
N ARG A 221 -15.31 -27.04 -2.14
CA ARG A 221 -14.00 -26.53 -2.54
C ARG A 221 -14.06 -26.07 -4.00
N VAL A 222 -13.53 -24.88 -4.29
CA VAL A 222 -13.49 -24.34 -5.66
C VAL A 222 -12.74 -25.27 -6.62
N GLN A 223 -13.32 -25.49 -7.82
CA GLN A 223 -12.76 -26.36 -8.86
C GLN A 223 -12.74 -25.70 -10.23
N VAL A 224 -13.71 -24.83 -10.50
CA VAL A 224 -13.89 -24.21 -11.82
C VAL A 224 -14.26 -22.74 -11.66
N MET A 225 -13.65 -21.90 -12.48
CA MET A 225 -14.05 -20.53 -12.68
C MET A 225 -14.70 -20.37 -14.05
N GLU A 226 -15.85 -19.72 -14.11
CA GLU A 226 -16.53 -19.32 -15.34
C GLU A 226 -16.30 -17.84 -15.60
N LEU A 227 -15.94 -17.52 -16.83
CA LEU A 227 -15.75 -16.14 -17.30
C LEU A 227 -17.03 -15.60 -17.94
N GLY A 228 -17.12 -14.28 -18.09
CA GLY A 228 -18.31 -13.61 -18.60
C GLY A 228 -18.76 -14.00 -20.01
N ASP A 229 -17.87 -14.60 -20.81
CA ASP A 229 -18.15 -15.14 -22.14
C ASP A 229 -18.49 -16.65 -22.13
N GLY A 230 -18.61 -17.25 -20.94
CA GLY A 230 -18.93 -18.66 -20.75
C GLY A 230 -17.73 -19.61 -20.81
N GLU A 231 -16.51 -19.12 -21.04
CA GLU A 231 -15.31 -19.97 -20.94
C GLU A 231 -15.13 -20.45 -19.49
N ARG A 232 -14.85 -21.74 -19.31
CA ARG A 232 -14.57 -22.36 -18.01
C ARG A 232 -13.11 -22.73 -17.91
N ILE A 233 -12.47 -22.36 -16.81
CA ILE A 233 -11.08 -22.66 -16.50
C ILE A 233 -10.97 -23.42 -15.18
N ALA A 234 -10.04 -24.36 -15.10
CA ALA A 234 -9.75 -25.06 -13.86
C ALA A 234 -9.22 -24.07 -12.80
N ALA A 235 -9.71 -24.18 -11.57
CA ALA A 235 -9.41 -23.25 -10.50
C ALA A 235 -9.50 -23.96 -9.13
N GLU A 236 -8.45 -24.72 -8.78
CA GLU A 236 -8.37 -25.43 -7.48
C GLU A 236 -8.02 -24.49 -6.31
N LEU A 237 -7.49 -23.31 -6.64
CA LEU A 237 -7.20 -22.22 -5.73
C LEU A 237 -7.44 -20.88 -6.43
N VAL A 238 -8.20 -20.00 -5.80
CA VAL A 238 -8.49 -18.66 -6.33
C VAL A 238 -7.98 -17.61 -5.36
N VAL A 239 -7.15 -16.67 -5.85
CA VAL A 239 -6.69 -15.53 -5.05
C VAL A 239 -7.32 -14.25 -5.59
N VAL A 240 -8.13 -13.58 -4.77
CA VAL A 240 -8.88 -12.38 -5.13
C VAL A 240 -8.06 -11.14 -4.78
N GLY A 241 -7.60 -10.42 -5.82
CA GLY A 241 -6.80 -9.21 -5.72
C GLY A 241 -7.42 -8.01 -6.46
N VAL A 242 -8.73 -7.80 -6.35
CA VAL A 242 -9.50 -6.77 -7.09
C VAL A 242 -9.52 -5.39 -6.41
N GLY A 243 -8.56 -5.13 -5.56
CA GLY A 243 -8.40 -3.87 -4.82
C GLY A 243 -8.89 -3.93 -3.39
N VAL A 244 -8.87 -2.80 -2.70
CA VAL A 244 -9.18 -2.69 -1.28
C VAL A 244 -10.22 -1.61 -1.01
N LEU A 245 -10.81 -1.66 0.20
CA LEU A 245 -11.70 -0.65 0.76
C LEU A 245 -11.05 -0.09 2.04
N PRO A 246 -11.04 1.23 2.25
CA PRO A 246 -10.56 1.81 3.50
C PRO A 246 -11.44 1.38 4.67
N ASN A 247 -10.82 1.13 5.82
CA ASN A 247 -11.53 0.80 7.05
C ASN A 247 -12.00 2.07 7.75
N THR A 248 -13.19 2.53 7.41
CA THR A 248 -13.76 3.81 7.86
C THR A 248 -14.88 3.66 8.89
N ARG A 249 -15.27 2.41 9.23
CA ARG A 249 -16.39 2.15 10.13
C ARG A 249 -16.26 2.87 11.47
N LEU A 250 -15.07 2.86 12.07
CA LEU A 250 -14.81 3.51 13.36
C LEU A 250 -15.00 5.03 13.26
N ALA A 251 -14.54 5.64 12.17
CA ALA A 251 -14.75 7.07 11.91
C ALA A 251 -16.23 7.40 11.68
N LEU A 252 -16.95 6.57 10.92
CA LEU A 252 -18.40 6.74 10.70
C LEU A 252 -19.20 6.65 12.00
N THR A 253 -18.86 5.71 12.92
CA THR A 253 -19.54 5.59 14.22
C THR A 253 -19.17 6.72 15.18
N ALA A 254 -18.17 7.50 14.87
CA ALA A 254 -17.75 8.72 15.58
C ALA A 254 -18.27 10.00 14.87
N ASP A 255 -19.18 9.89 13.91
CA ASP A 255 -19.70 11.01 13.12
C ASP A 255 -18.61 11.88 12.47
N LEU A 256 -17.50 11.25 12.03
CA LEU A 256 -16.43 11.91 11.30
C LEU A 256 -16.72 11.87 9.80
N VAL A 257 -16.26 12.88 9.08
CA VAL A 257 -16.46 12.98 7.61
C VAL A 257 -15.65 11.88 6.91
N VAL A 258 -16.37 11.08 6.12
CA VAL A 258 -15.84 9.94 5.36
C VAL A 258 -16.22 10.05 3.89
N GLY A 259 -15.29 9.71 3.02
CA GLY A 259 -15.50 9.50 1.58
C GLY A 259 -14.81 8.19 1.14
N ASP A 260 -13.96 8.24 0.10
CA ASP A 260 -12.99 7.16 -0.16
C ASP A 260 -11.84 7.25 0.86
N GLY A 261 -12.14 6.99 2.13
CA GLY A 261 -11.26 7.15 3.29
C GLY A 261 -11.76 8.20 4.28
N ILE A 262 -11.10 8.30 5.44
CA ILE A 262 -11.37 9.30 6.47
C ILE A 262 -10.82 10.63 5.96
N VAL A 263 -11.67 11.65 5.86
CA VAL A 263 -11.27 12.95 5.32
C VAL A 263 -10.44 13.71 6.36
N VAL A 264 -9.29 14.21 5.93
CA VAL A 264 -8.36 14.98 6.75
C VAL A 264 -7.88 16.24 6.03
N ASP A 265 -7.39 17.21 6.80
CA ASP A 265 -6.73 18.42 6.30
C ASP A 265 -5.28 18.14 5.85
N GLU A 266 -4.55 19.18 5.45
CA GLU A 266 -3.13 19.08 5.06
C GLU A 266 -2.18 18.69 6.20
N ARG A 267 -2.65 18.69 7.45
CA ARG A 267 -1.91 18.24 8.65
C ARG A 267 -2.37 16.86 9.13
N LEU A 268 -3.19 16.19 8.30
CA LEU A 268 -3.76 14.86 8.55
C LEU A 268 -4.74 14.82 9.75
N ARG A 269 -5.34 15.96 10.10
CA ARG A 269 -6.32 16.11 11.15
C ARG A 269 -7.73 16.06 10.54
N THR A 270 -8.66 15.39 11.20
CA THR A 270 -10.08 15.39 10.84
C THR A 270 -10.73 16.74 11.20
N GLU A 271 -12.03 16.88 11.01
CA GLU A 271 -12.77 18.06 11.51
C GLU A 271 -12.78 18.12 13.06
N ASP A 272 -12.49 17.01 13.76
CA ASP A 272 -12.24 16.99 15.19
C ASP A 272 -10.76 17.33 15.46
N PRO A 273 -10.44 18.40 16.22
CA PRO A 273 -9.08 18.84 16.41
C PRO A 273 -8.17 17.85 17.15
N ASP A 274 -8.75 16.89 17.85
CA ASP A 274 -8.01 15.89 18.64
C ASP A 274 -7.92 14.53 17.93
N ILE A 275 -8.48 14.42 16.68
CA ILE A 275 -8.50 13.16 15.93
C ILE A 275 -7.78 13.31 14.58
N TYR A 276 -6.85 12.42 14.32
CA TYR A 276 -6.04 12.33 13.09
C TYR A 276 -6.31 11.02 12.36
N ALA A 277 -6.02 10.96 11.06
CA ALA A 277 -6.00 9.70 10.31
C ALA A 277 -4.75 9.60 9.43
N VAL A 278 -4.14 8.38 9.35
CA VAL A 278 -2.90 8.12 8.63
C VAL A 278 -2.93 6.79 7.88
N GLY A 279 -2.11 6.68 6.84
CA GLY A 279 -1.94 5.48 6.03
C GLY A 279 -3.12 5.24 5.07
N ASP A 280 -3.37 3.96 4.76
CA ASP A 280 -4.31 3.54 3.71
C ASP A 280 -5.77 3.98 3.95
N CYS A 281 -6.15 4.33 5.18
CA CYS A 281 -7.50 4.81 5.51
C CYS A 281 -7.68 6.32 5.36
N ALA A 282 -6.60 7.11 5.28
CA ALA A 282 -6.65 8.56 5.24
C ALA A 282 -6.87 9.10 3.82
N ARG A 283 -7.83 10.02 3.66
CA ARG A 283 -8.08 10.78 2.44
C ARG A 283 -7.69 12.23 2.65
N PHE A 284 -6.58 12.63 2.07
CA PHE A 284 -5.89 13.90 2.33
C PHE A 284 -5.78 14.77 1.07
N PRO A 285 -5.67 16.11 1.19
CA PRO A 285 -5.42 17.02 0.07
C PRO A 285 -3.97 16.86 -0.42
N SER A 286 -3.82 16.39 -1.66
CA SER A 286 -2.49 16.20 -2.25
C SER A 286 -2.14 17.36 -3.20
N PRO A 287 -1.02 18.07 -2.97
CA PRO A 287 -0.56 19.11 -3.88
C PRO A 287 -0.15 18.53 -5.24
N HIS A 288 0.29 17.25 -5.28
CA HIS A 288 0.68 16.57 -6.52
C HIS A 288 -0.53 16.13 -7.36
N ALA A 289 -1.68 15.89 -6.72
CA ALA A 289 -2.92 15.52 -7.41
C ALA A 289 -3.85 16.72 -7.66
N GLY A 290 -3.67 17.84 -6.94
CA GLY A 290 -4.58 18.99 -6.95
C GLY A 290 -5.98 18.69 -6.38
N ARG A 291 -6.13 17.60 -5.64
CA ARG A 291 -7.40 17.14 -5.06
C ARG A 291 -7.15 16.22 -3.87
N HIS A 292 -8.22 15.88 -3.15
CA HIS A 292 -8.13 14.83 -2.13
C HIS A 292 -7.93 13.46 -2.77
N ILE A 293 -6.95 12.72 -2.26
CA ILE A 293 -6.63 11.33 -2.67
C ILE A 293 -6.40 10.46 -1.45
N ARG A 294 -6.37 9.16 -1.68
CA ARG A 294 -5.93 8.14 -0.74
C ARG A 294 -4.80 7.34 -1.42
N LEU A 295 -3.75 7.04 -0.69
CA LEU A 295 -2.59 6.28 -1.17
C LEU A 295 -2.33 5.07 -0.29
N GLU A 296 -2.03 3.95 -0.92
CA GLU A 296 -1.75 2.66 -0.30
C GLU A 296 -0.27 2.33 -0.50
N SER A 297 0.61 2.91 0.33
CA SER A 297 2.05 2.65 0.22
C SER A 297 2.77 2.78 1.55
N VAL A 298 3.87 2.03 1.68
CA VAL A 298 4.78 2.10 2.83
C VAL A 298 5.26 3.53 3.05
N GLN A 299 5.67 4.22 1.99
CA GLN A 299 6.13 5.61 2.07
C GLN A 299 5.04 6.54 2.63
N ASN A 300 3.82 6.46 2.08
CA ASN A 300 2.72 7.30 2.54
C ASN A 300 2.41 7.05 4.02
N ALA A 301 2.38 5.79 4.45
CA ALA A 301 2.14 5.41 5.84
C ALA A 301 3.19 6.00 6.79
N THR A 302 4.48 5.84 6.46
CA THR A 302 5.60 6.32 7.29
C THR A 302 5.69 7.86 7.33
N ASP A 303 5.54 8.53 6.18
CA ASP A 303 5.67 9.99 6.13
C ASP A 303 4.45 10.68 6.78
N GLN A 304 3.23 10.13 6.63
CA GLN A 304 2.05 10.62 7.33
C GLN A 304 2.18 10.43 8.84
N ALA A 305 2.70 9.30 9.31
CA ALA A 305 2.96 9.04 10.72
C ALA A 305 3.88 10.10 11.34
N ARG A 306 4.96 10.47 10.64
CA ARG A 306 5.88 11.54 11.07
C ARG A 306 5.22 12.92 11.11
N CYS A 307 4.34 13.20 10.14
CA CYS A 307 3.59 14.46 10.08
C CYS A 307 2.65 14.60 11.28
N VAL A 308 1.87 13.56 11.59
CA VAL A 308 0.95 13.55 12.74
C VAL A 308 1.70 13.60 14.07
N ALA A 309 2.80 12.85 14.21
CA ALA A 309 3.62 12.91 15.42
C ALA A 309 4.16 14.34 15.66
N ALA A 310 4.59 15.04 14.62
CA ALA A 310 5.00 16.44 14.74
C ALA A 310 3.84 17.35 15.16
N ALA A 311 2.66 17.17 14.58
CA ALA A 311 1.48 17.96 14.93
C ALA A 311 1.07 17.77 16.40
N ILE A 312 1.08 16.54 16.90
CA ILE A 312 0.77 16.22 18.30
C ILE A 312 1.83 16.80 19.27
N CYS A 313 3.10 16.84 18.85
CA CYS A 313 4.19 17.44 19.63
C CYS A 313 4.27 18.99 19.51
N GLY A 314 3.31 19.64 18.85
CA GLY A 314 3.28 21.11 18.75
C GLY A 314 4.09 21.71 17.58
N GLU A 315 4.60 20.88 16.66
CA GLU A 315 5.39 21.27 15.48
C GLU A 315 4.67 20.93 14.15
N PRO A 316 3.42 21.39 13.93
CA PRO A 316 2.64 20.99 12.77
C PRO A 316 3.24 21.52 11.46
N TYR A 317 3.22 20.69 10.42
CA TYR A 317 3.53 21.08 9.04
C TYR A 317 2.57 20.43 8.05
N ALA A 318 2.46 20.99 6.85
CA ALA A 318 1.62 20.41 5.81
C ALA A 318 2.27 19.15 5.20
N TYR A 319 1.49 18.10 5.00
CA TYR A 319 1.93 16.89 4.33
C TYR A 319 2.00 17.11 2.82
N THR A 320 3.21 17.22 2.30
CA THR A 320 3.49 17.52 0.89
C THR A 320 4.45 16.51 0.25
N ALA A 321 4.64 15.35 0.86
CA ALA A 321 5.58 14.35 0.37
C ALA A 321 5.24 13.90 -1.06
N VAL A 322 6.27 13.77 -1.91
CA VAL A 322 6.14 13.19 -3.24
C VAL A 322 5.81 11.71 -3.10
N PRO A 323 4.69 11.23 -3.63
CA PRO A 323 4.35 9.81 -3.57
C PRO A 323 5.39 8.97 -4.29
N TRP A 324 5.74 7.82 -3.73
CA TRP A 324 6.51 6.81 -4.42
C TRP A 324 6.11 5.41 -3.96
N PHE A 325 6.32 4.43 -4.85
CA PHE A 325 5.95 3.04 -4.65
C PHE A 325 6.93 2.12 -5.36
N TRP A 326 6.96 0.85 -4.97
CA TRP A 326 7.73 -0.19 -5.67
C TRP A 326 7.00 -1.53 -5.67
N SER A 327 7.35 -2.39 -6.63
CA SER A 327 6.97 -3.81 -6.66
C SER A 327 8.14 -4.63 -7.20
N GLU A 328 8.27 -5.84 -6.71
CA GLU A 328 9.28 -6.80 -7.15
C GLU A 328 8.57 -8.09 -7.59
N GLN A 329 8.77 -8.47 -8.84
CA GLN A 329 8.16 -9.65 -9.45
C GLN A 329 9.21 -10.32 -10.35
N TYR A 330 9.55 -11.59 -10.10
CA TYR A 330 10.67 -12.26 -10.77
C TYR A 330 11.98 -11.45 -10.60
N ALA A 331 12.63 -11.11 -11.74
CA ALA A 331 13.80 -10.23 -11.77
C ALA A 331 13.45 -8.75 -12.01
N MET A 332 12.16 -8.42 -12.12
CA MET A 332 11.73 -7.04 -12.31
C MET A 332 11.69 -6.29 -10.98
N ARG A 333 12.41 -5.17 -10.93
CA ARG A 333 12.27 -4.15 -9.90
C ARG A 333 11.59 -2.92 -10.50
N LEU A 334 10.31 -2.79 -10.23
CA LEU A 334 9.48 -1.68 -10.68
C LEU A 334 9.41 -0.62 -9.58
N GLN A 335 9.71 0.63 -9.91
CA GLN A 335 9.68 1.75 -8.97
C GLN A 335 8.99 2.95 -9.62
N MET A 336 8.07 3.58 -8.91
CA MET A 336 7.33 4.76 -9.36
C MET A 336 7.60 5.93 -8.41
N ALA A 337 7.74 7.13 -8.97
CA ALA A 337 7.80 8.38 -8.23
C ALA A 337 6.82 9.38 -8.87
N GLY A 338 6.08 10.12 -8.05
CA GLY A 338 5.00 11.00 -8.49
C GLY A 338 3.70 10.25 -8.81
N LEU A 339 2.76 10.96 -9.45
CA LEU A 339 1.44 10.43 -9.84
C LEU A 339 1.32 10.46 -11.36
N THR A 340 1.50 9.29 -11.99
CA THR A 340 1.62 9.18 -13.45
C THR A 340 0.27 9.12 -14.19
N ALA A 341 -0.84 8.82 -13.50
CA ALA A 341 -2.14 8.58 -14.14
C ALA A 341 -2.72 9.77 -14.94
N ALA A 342 -2.30 11.00 -14.63
CA ALA A 342 -2.80 12.21 -15.27
C ALA A 342 -1.90 12.75 -16.39
N HIS A 343 -0.96 11.93 -16.90
CA HIS A 343 -0.07 12.34 -18.00
C HIS A 343 -0.82 12.54 -19.32
N ASP A 344 -0.38 13.51 -20.09
CA ASP A 344 -0.78 13.75 -21.47
C ASP A 344 0.34 13.38 -22.46
N GLU A 345 1.58 13.24 -21.97
CA GLU A 345 2.74 12.93 -22.75
C GLU A 345 3.71 12.02 -21.99
N THR A 346 4.40 11.12 -22.69
CA THR A 346 5.43 10.26 -22.12
C THR A 346 6.70 10.26 -22.96
N VAL A 347 7.85 10.12 -22.29
CA VAL A 347 9.14 9.89 -22.93
C VAL A 347 9.78 8.65 -22.30
N THR A 348 10.15 7.67 -23.13
CA THR A 348 10.85 6.47 -22.68
C THR A 348 12.36 6.66 -22.83
N VAL A 349 13.11 6.36 -21.76
CA VAL A 349 14.58 6.43 -21.73
C VAL A 349 15.17 5.10 -21.30
N GLY A 350 16.28 4.69 -21.92
CA GLY A 350 16.92 3.40 -21.65
C GLY A 350 16.53 2.34 -22.68
N ASP A 351 16.60 1.07 -22.26
CA ASP A 351 16.36 -0.10 -23.12
C ASP A 351 15.11 -0.87 -22.66
N PRO A 352 13.93 -0.64 -23.28
CA PRO A 352 12.70 -1.33 -22.94
C PRO A 352 12.73 -2.84 -23.26
N ASP A 353 13.39 -3.24 -24.32
CA ASP A 353 13.45 -4.63 -24.77
C ASP A 353 14.35 -5.45 -23.82
N GLY A 354 15.48 -4.88 -23.41
CA GLY A 354 16.33 -5.45 -22.37
C GLY A 354 15.80 -5.27 -20.94
N GLY A 355 14.61 -4.68 -20.75
CA GLY A 355 13.95 -4.53 -19.44
C GLY A 355 14.67 -3.58 -18.48
N ARG A 356 15.41 -2.60 -19.00
CA ARG A 356 16.15 -1.58 -18.21
C ARG A 356 15.85 -0.17 -18.73
N PHE A 357 14.68 0.34 -18.38
CA PHE A 357 14.19 1.61 -18.91
C PHE A 357 13.37 2.38 -17.86
N SER A 358 13.14 3.66 -18.15
CA SER A 358 12.20 4.49 -17.42
C SER A 358 11.23 5.18 -18.37
N VAL A 359 9.99 5.39 -17.91
CA VAL A 359 8.97 6.19 -18.59
C VAL A 359 8.77 7.46 -17.79
N LEU A 360 9.15 8.58 -18.38
CA LEU A 360 8.93 9.90 -17.82
C LEU A 360 7.54 10.36 -18.24
N CYS A 361 6.72 10.75 -17.27
CA CYS A 361 5.33 11.16 -17.49
C CYS A 361 5.20 12.66 -17.28
N PHE A 362 4.68 13.35 -18.29
CA PHE A 362 4.51 14.80 -18.31
C PHE A 362 3.02 15.15 -18.37
N ARG A 363 2.69 16.32 -17.88
CA ARG A 363 1.40 16.98 -18.04
C ARG A 363 1.61 18.46 -18.30
N ALA A 364 1.07 18.96 -19.39
CA ALA A 364 1.28 20.34 -19.86
C ALA A 364 2.78 20.74 -19.85
N GLY A 365 3.64 19.84 -20.36
CA GLY A 365 5.08 20.03 -20.44
C GLY A 365 5.85 19.92 -19.12
N ARG A 366 5.21 19.61 -17.99
CA ARG A 366 5.84 19.47 -16.66
C ARG A 366 5.96 18.00 -16.27
N LEU A 367 7.11 17.61 -15.72
CA LEU A 367 7.29 16.27 -15.17
C LEU A 367 6.38 16.08 -13.96
N ILE A 368 5.49 15.06 -13.98
CA ILE A 368 4.59 14.72 -12.88
C ILE A 368 4.91 13.36 -12.27
N GLY A 369 5.69 12.52 -12.93
CA GLY A 369 6.08 11.23 -12.39
C GLY A 369 7.02 10.47 -13.32
N VAL A 370 7.64 9.43 -12.78
CA VAL A 370 8.53 8.53 -13.49
C VAL A 370 8.28 7.09 -13.03
N GLU A 371 8.14 6.21 -14.00
CA GLU A 371 8.09 4.76 -13.80
C GLU A 371 9.42 4.16 -14.24
N SER A 372 10.08 3.41 -13.38
CA SER A 372 11.43 2.85 -13.65
C SER A 372 11.41 1.33 -13.50
N MET A 373 11.86 0.63 -14.53
CA MET A 373 12.11 -0.81 -14.52
C MET A 373 13.61 -1.07 -14.45
N ASN A 374 14.08 -1.70 -13.37
CA ASN A 374 15.49 -2.04 -13.13
C ASN A 374 16.47 -0.84 -13.27
N ARG A 375 16.00 0.37 -12.98
CA ARG A 375 16.80 1.62 -13.00
C ARG A 375 16.64 2.40 -11.68
N PRO A 376 17.14 1.89 -10.54
CA PRO A 376 16.94 2.52 -9.23
C PRO A 376 17.54 3.94 -9.14
N ALA A 377 18.59 4.22 -9.90
CA ALA A 377 19.17 5.57 -9.94
C ALA A 377 18.19 6.59 -10.54
N ASP A 378 17.46 6.22 -11.60
CA ASP A 378 16.46 7.09 -12.23
C ASP A 378 15.31 7.40 -11.25
N HIS A 379 14.85 6.39 -10.51
CA HIS A 379 13.86 6.58 -9.45
C HIS A 379 14.32 7.58 -8.38
N GLY A 380 15.57 7.45 -7.91
CA GLY A 380 16.13 8.38 -6.92
C GLY A 380 16.22 9.83 -7.45
N ILE A 381 16.61 9.99 -8.72
CA ILE A 381 16.68 11.30 -9.38
C ILE A 381 15.27 11.87 -9.56
N ALA A 382 14.32 11.06 -10.03
CA ALA A 382 12.93 11.46 -10.21
C ALA A 382 12.31 11.99 -8.91
N ARG A 383 12.48 11.28 -7.80
CA ARG A 383 12.03 11.73 -6.48
C ARG A 383 12.60 13.11 -6.14
N ARG A 384 13.90 13.31 -6.36
CA ARG A 384 14.55 14.61 -6.11
C ARG A 384 13.96 15.71 -6.99
N LEU A 385 13.84 15.51 -8.32
CA LEU A 385 13.28 16.49 -9.25
C LEU A 385 11.87 16.91 -8.84
N LEU A 386 11.02 15.94 -8.52
CA LEU A 386 9.63 16.19 -8.09
C LEU A 386 9.57 16.91 -6.74
N THR A 387 10.45 16.57 -5.79
CA THR A 387 10.51 17.22 -4.47
C THR A 387 10.99 18.67 -4.56
N THR A 388 11.99 18.92 -5.40
CA THR A 388 12.54 20.29 -5.57
C THR A 388 11.75 21.14 -6.56
N GLY A 389 10.76 20.56 -7.26
CA GLY A 389 10.05 21.26 -8.34
C GLY A 389 10.93 21.58 -9.56
N THR A 390 12.12 20.95 -9.65
CA THR A 390 13.04 21.17 -10.77
C THR A 390 12.38 20.72 -12.09
N GLN A 391 12.32 21.66 -13.04
CA GLN A 391 11.67 21.41 -14.31
C GLN A 391 12.56 20.59 -15.24
N LEU A 392 11.99 19.59 -15.86
CA LEU A 392 12.53 18.82 -16.98
C LEU A 392 11.50 18.90 -18.12
N ALA A 393 11.90 19.47 -19.24
CA ALA A 393 11.01 19.55 -20.41
C ALA A 393 11.02 18.21 -21.19
N PRO A 394 9.89 17.82 -21.81
CA PRO A 394 9.84 16.64 -22.68
C PRO A 394 10.88 16.69 -23.82
N ALA A 395 11.11 17.85 -24.40
CA ALA A 395 12.09 18.05 -25.47
C ALA A 395 13.50 17.65 -25.04
N THR A 396 13.94 18.10 -23.85
CA THR A 396 15.24 17.72 -23.27
C THR A 396 15.33 16.21 -23.06
N ALA A 397 14.25 15.59 -22.56
CA ALA A 397 14.24 14.15 -22.32
C ALA A 397 14.31 13.30 -23.63
N ARG A 398 13.97 13.90 -24.78
CA ARG A 398 14.07 13.27 -26.11
C ARG A 398 15.40 13.45 -26.80
N GLU A 399 16.29 14.26 -26.26
CA GLU A 399 17.61 14.49 -26.88
C GLU A 399 18.39 13.16 -26.99
N PRO A 400 19.09 12.92 -28.12
CA PRO A 400 19.92 11.73 -28.27
C PRO A 400 20.94 11.61 -27.15
N GLY A 401 21.01 10.45 -26.50
CA GLY A 401 21.93 10.21 -25.39
C GLY A 401 21.52 10.84 -24.06
N PHE A 402 20.27 11.31 -23.93
CA PHE A 402 19.75 11.81 -22.66
C PHE A 402 19.85 10.72 -21.58
N ASP A 403 20.36 11.10 -20.42
CA ASP A 403 20.42 10.29 -19.20
C ASP A 403 20.08 11.15 -17.99
N LEU A 404 19.09 10.76 -17.21
CA LEU A 404 18.68 11.42 -15.97
C LEU A 404 19.86 11.65 -15.01
N LYS A 405 20.87 10.77 -15.02
CA LYS A 405 22.07 10.88 -14.19
C LYS A 405 22.92 12.10 -14.49
N ARG A 406 22.82 12.63 -15.71
CA ARG A 406 23.58 13.83 -16.15
C ARG A 406 22.92 15.13 -15.75
N LEU A 407 21.69 15.10 -15.24
CA LEU A 407 21.03 16.30 -14.76
C LEU A 407 21.76 16.88 -13.55
N PRO A 408 21.97 18.22 -13.52
CA PRO A 408 22.69 18.86 -12.44
C PRO A 408 22.03 18.56 -11.09
N ARG A 409 22.86 18.36 -10.07
CA ARG A 409 22.41 18.28 -8.68
C ARG A 409 22.14 19.73 -8.22
N THR A 410 20.94 20.23 -8.45
CA THR A 410 20.51 21.50 -7.86
C THR A 410 20.59 21.34 -6.34
N PRO A 411 21.25 22.24 -5.60
CA PRO A 411 21.22 22.21 -4.14
C PRO A 411 19.76 22.24 -3.71
N SER A 412 19.36 21.32 -2.82
CA SER A 412 18.09 21.42 -2.14
C SER A 412 18.06 22.77 -1.44
N THR A 413 17.11 23.64 -1.80
CA THR A 413 16.67 24.71 -0.92
C THR A 413 15.88 24.03 0.20
N ALA A 414 16.61 23.23 1.01
CA ALA A 414 16.09 22.73 2.26
C ALA A 414 15.71 23.97 3.08
N GLN A 415 14.44 24.02 3.46
CA GLN A 415 13.97 24.93 4.50
C GLN A 415 15.03 24.95 5.61
N ALA A 416 15.63 26.13 5.82
CA ALA A 416 16.62 26.33 6.85
C ALA A 416 16.03 25.84 8.18
N ARG A 417 16.64 24.81 8.74
CA ARG A 417 16.43 24.46 10.14
C ARG A 417 16.78 25.71 10.95
N PRO A 418 15.90 26.22 11.82
CA PRO A 418 16.32 27.24 12.74
C PRO A 418 17.48 26.66 13.56
N ALA A 419 18.60 27.36 13.57
CA ALA A 419 19.74 27.02 14.39
C ALA A 419 19.29 27.03 15.85
N VAL A 420 19.37 25.89 16.49
CA VAL A 420 19.29 25.81 17.95
C VAL A 420 20.59 26.43 18.46
N HIS A 421 20.53 27.67 18.93
CA HIS A 421 21.61 28.25 19.72
C HIS A 421 21.67 27.50 21.06
N ALA A 422 22.91 27.15 21.41
CA ALA A 422 23.32 26.46 22.64
C ALA A 422 22.85 27.13 23.93
#